data_7a132a749de36ec71309d3071a1c7b18
#
_entry.id   7a132a749de36ec71309d3071a1c7b18
#
_cell.length_a   1.000
_cell.length_b   1.000
_cell.length_c   1.000
_cell.angle_alpha   90.00
_cell.angle_beta   90.00
_cell.angle_gamma   90.00
#
_symmetry.space_group_name_H-M   'P 1'
#
loop_
_entity.id
_entity.type
_entity.pdbx_description
1 polymer ?
#
loop_
_entity_poly.entity_id
_entity_poly.type
_entity_poly.pdbx_seq_one_letter_code
_entity_poly.pdbx_strand_id
1 'polypeptide(L)'
;MNYGKKKAAKRQKKITSKSTMQGKRIVVRLFKALLICIVLAAVVGMAGGGLFIKKIIDDTPHVSTSDVKPKGFTTFVYADDGSTEIERFVSSGSNRVYKSIDEIPKNLQHAFVAIEDERFYKHNGIDLQGIARAAVVGIARGGFSEGASTLTQQLIKNNVFPNFTKEKNFYDKLQRKIQEQYLAVQIEKQMNKNEIMESYLNTINLGQNCLGVQSASQRYFGKDVSDLTLSECAVIAGITQNPTQYNPIEHPEANAKRRKEVLDHMLDQGYITQEQYDQVINDDVYSGIQAAQVLNSETENTVYSYFEDELIDQVVNDLMNIKGYTRTQAQNLVYSGGLSIYTTQDARIQSILDEEYADPSNYPDYVQYALDYALTVKNPQGEEVNYSKEMLKLYFQNEDPEFDLLFDSQEEGQEYVDRYKASILADGSTVVAERVSFAPQPQS
;
A
#
# COMPACT_ATOMS: atom_id res chain seq x y z
N MET A 1 40.20 -66.27 -5.42
CA MET A 1 41.47 -65.64 -4.98
C MET A 1 41.85 -66.19 -3.61
N ASN A 2 42.93 -66.96 -3.53
CA ASN A 2 43.32 -67.60 -2.29
C ASN A 2 44.18 -66.66 -1.45
N TYR A 3 43.54 -65.94 -0.53
CA TYR A 3 44.24 -65.05 0.42
C TYR A 3 44.99 -65.99 1.41
N GLY A 4 46.26 -66.11 1.17
CA GLY A 4 47.12 -67.04 1.96
C GLY A 4 46.96 -66.76 3.47
N LYS A 5 46.76 -67.81 4.25
CA LYS A 5 46.58 -67.83 5.72
C LYS A 5 47.58 -66.92 6.47
N LYS A 6 48.78 -66.70 5.95
CA LYS A 6 49.82 -65.81 6.51
C LYS A 6 49.46 -64.33 6.40
N LYS A 7 48.82 -63.84 5.29
CA LYS A 7 48.38 -62.47 5.13
C LYS A 7 47.15 -62.15 5.99
N ALA A 8 46.22 -63.07 6.11
CA ALA A 8 45.05 -63.00 7.01
C ALA A 8 45.48 -62.89 8.48
N ALA A 9 46.36 -63.74 8.93
CA ALA A 9 46.93 -63.80 10.30
C ALA A 9 47.69 -62.44 10.61
N LYS A 10 48.50 -61.93 9.66
CA LYS A 10 49.24 -60.69 9.82
C LYS A 10 48.31 -59.48 9.91
N ARG A 11 47.20 -59.48 9.16
CA ARG A 11 46.14 -58.40 9.19
C ARG A 11 45.34 -58.50 10.51
N GLN A 12 45.03 -59.72 10.97
CA GLN A 12 44.34 -59.93 12.23
C GLN A 12 45.19 -59.49 13.42
N LYS A 13 46.50 -59.81 13.44
CA LYS A 13 47.46 -59.35 14.46
C LYS A 13 47.67 -57.87 14.50
N LYS A 14 47.58 -57.16 13.33
CA LYS A 14 47.63 -55.72 13.24
C LYS A 14 46.35 -55.07 13.75
N ILE A 15 45.21 -55.66 13.50
CA ILE A 15 43.88 -55.12 13.92
C ILE A 15 43.67 -55.35 15.44
N THR A 16 44.21 -56.46 16.01
CA THR A 16 44.08 -56.81 17.43
C THR A 16 45.26 -56.35 18.28
N SER A 17 46.26 -55.67 17.72
CA SER A 17 47.40 -55.19 18.50
C SER A 17 46.94 -54.21 19.60
N LYS A 18 47.53 -54.29 20.79
CA LYS A 18 47.19 -53.53 21.96
C LYS A 18 47.18 -52.00 21.67
N SER A 19 48.12 -51.48 20.85
CA SER A 19 48.22 -50.07 20.40
C SER A 19 47.13 -49.68 19.44
N THR A 20 46.75 -50.57 18.48
CA THR A 20 45.66 -50.31 17.55
C THR A 20 44.29 -50.29 18.24
N MET A 21 44.10 -51.16 19.21
CA MET A 21 42.89 -51.18 20.03
C MET A 21 42.81 -50.00 20.99
N GLN A 22 43.93 -49.55 21.56
CA GLN A 22 43.98 -48.31 22.35
C GLN A 22 43.70 -47.08 21.51
N GLY A 23 44.29 -46.97 20.31
CA GLY A 23 43.99 -45.86 19.34
C GLY A 23 42.54 -45.81 18.96
N LYS A 24 41.89 -46.92 18.64
CA LYS A 24 40.45 -46.98 18.36
C LYS A 24 39.59 -46.54 19.56
N ARG A 25 39.96 -46.95 20.79
CA ARG A 25 39.24 -46.52 21.99
C ARG A 25 39.39 -45.03 22.24
N ILE A 26 40.55 -44.45 21.98
CA ILE A 26 40.77 -42.99 22.07
C ILE A 26 39.95 -42.25 21.03
N VAL A 27 39.94 -42.67 19.76
CA VAL A 27 39.13 -42.07 18.69
C VAL A 27 37.63 -42.14 19.03
N VAL A 28 37.15 -43.28 19.51
CA VAL A 28 35.73 -43.40 19.93
C VAL A 28 35.41 -42.49 21.13
N ARG A 29 36.34 -42.36 22.10
CA ARG A 29 36.15 -41.40 23.23
C ARG A 29 36.12 -39.95 22.78
N LEU A 30 37.03 -39.55 21.87
CA LEU A 30 37.06 -38.20 21.29
C LEU A 30 35.80 -37.93 20.48
N PHE A 31 35.34 -38.90 19.67
CA PHE A 31 34.08 -38.75 18.93
C PHE A 31 32.87 -38.60 19.86
N LYS A 32 32.80 -39.40 20.94
CA LYS A 32 31.73 -39.26 21.94
C LYS A 32 31.80 -37.93 22.66
N ALA A 33 33.00 -37.45 23.02
CA ALA A 33 33.20 -36.17 23.66
C ALA A 33 32.78 -35.02 22.72
N LEU A 34 33.15 -35.06 21.43
CA LEU A 34 32.72 -34.12 20.42
C LEU A 34 31.19 -34.07 20.27
N LEU A 35 30.56 -35.26 20.22
CA LEU A 35 29.10 -35.36 20.10
C LEU A 35 28.40 -34.80 21.34
N ILE A 36 28.92 -35.01 22.55
CA ILE A 36 28.42 -34.41 23.80
C ILE A 36 28.60 -32.89 23.75
N CYS A 37 29.73 -32.39 23.30
CA CYS A 37 29.96 -30.94 23.15
C CYS A 37 28.97 -30.30 22.15
N ILE A 38 28.68 -30.95 21.02
CA ILE A 38 27.71 -30.51 20.05
C ILE A 38 26.29 -30.45 20.67
N VAL A 39 25.90 -31.48 21.39
CA VAL A 39 24.61 -31.56 22.08
C VAL A 39 24.51 -30.45 23.15
N LEU A 40 25.55 -30.26 23.96
CA LEU A 40 25.57 -29.20 24.97
C LEU A 40 25.50 -27.80 24.32
N ALA A 41 26.26 -27.57 23.25
CA ALA A 41 26.20 -26.32 22.50
C ALA A 41 24.79 -26.07 21.89
N ALA A 42 24.13 -27.11 21.39
CA ALA A 42 22.76 -27.02 20.89
C ALA A 42 21.76 -26.69 22.03
N VAL A 43 21.90 -27.31 23.20
CA VAL A 43 21.04 -27.02 24.37
C VAL A 43 21.23 -25.60 24.88
N VAL A 44 22.47 -25.11 24.98
CA VAL A 44 22.79 -23.76 25.39
C VAL A 44 22.26 -22.74 24.35
N GLY A 45 22.44 -23.08 23.05
CA GLY A 45 21.91 -22.26 21.95
C GLY A 45 20.37 -22.18 21.97
N MET A 46 19.68 -23.28 22.23
CA MET A 46 18.21 -23.31 22.36
C MET A 46 17.74 -22.52 23.59
N ALA A 47 18.41 -22.68 24.74
CA ALA A 47 18.07 -21.93 25.96
C ALA A 47 18.29 -20.42 25.77
N GLY A 48 19.43 -20.02 25.19
CA GLY A 48 19.74 -18.62 24.88
C GLY A 48 18.77 -18.03 23.86
N GLY A 49 18.46 -18.79 22.80
CA GLY A 49 17.45 -18.41 21.79
C GLY A 49 16.05 -18.26 22.39
N GLY A 50 15.66 -19.16 23.28
CA GLY A 50 14.39 -19.09 24.00
C GLY A 50 14.25 -17.85 24.89
N LEU A 51 15.31 -17.51 25.64
CA LEU A 51 15.36 -16.29 26.45
C LEU A 51 15.33 -15.02 25.59
N PHE A 52 16.01 -15.03 24.47
CA PHE A 52 16.00 -13.94 23.48
C PHE A 52 14.61 -13.72 22.88
N ILE A 53 13.94 -14.78 22.42
CA ILE A 53 12.57 -14.72 21.91
C ILE A 53 11.61 -14.22 22.99
N LYS A 54 11.74 -14.76 24.21
CA LYS A 54 10.91 -14.33 25.34
C LYS A 54 11.05 -12.83 25.61
N LYS A 55 12.28 -12.30 25.62
CA LYS A 55 12.50 -10.86 25.77
C LYS A 55 11.79 -10.04 24.68
N ILE A 56 11.89 -10.44 23.41
CA ILE A 56 11.21 -9.77 22.30
C ILE A 56 9.69 -9.80 22.49
N ILE A 57 9.14 -10.93 22.96
CA ILE A 57 7.70 -11.04 23.24
C ILE A 57 7.29 -10.15 24.41
N ASP A 58 8.08 -10.11 25.47
CA ASP A 58 7.81 -9.26 26.64
C ASP A 58 7.86 -7.76 26.28
N ASP A 59 8.69 -7.39 25.31
CA ASP A 59 8.81 -6.03 24.75
C ASP A 59 7.78 -5.72 23.64
N THR A 60 6.88 -6.67 23.29
CA THR A 60 5.88 -6.48 22.25
C THR A 60 4.74 -5.58 22.74
N PRO A 61 4.31 -4.57 21.93
CA PRO A 61 3.21 -3.71 22.33
C PRO A 61 1.91 -4.50 22.49
N HIS A 62 1.07 -4.07 23.44
CA HIS A 62 -0.29 -4.58 23.52
C HIS A 62 -1.09 -4.08 22.31
N VAL A 63 -1.64 -5.00 21.54
CA VAL A 63 -2.41 -4.71 20.33
C VAL A 63 -3.81 -5.26 20.49
N SER A 64 -4.79 -4.38 20.27
CA SER A 64 -6.21 -4.71 20.23
C SER A 64 -6.69 -4.94 18.80
N THR A 65 -7.90 -5.45 18.63
CA THR A 65 -8.51 -5.62 17.30
C THR A 65 -8.69 -4.27 16.57
N SER A 66 -8.89 -3.17 17.29
CA SER A 66 -8.99 -1.83 16.69
C SER A 66 -7.67 -1.31 16.11
N ASP A 67 -6.53 -1.81 16.59
CA ASP A 67 -5.22 -1.38 16.11
C ASP A 67 -4.83 -2.04 14.80
N VAL A 68 -5.41 -3.20 14.50
CA VAL A 68 -5.19 -3.92 13.23
C VAL A 68 -6.25 -3.60 12.16
N LYS A 69 -7.34 -2.93 12.54
CA LYS A 69 -8.33 -2.45 11.56
C LYS A 69 -7.76 -1.26 10.78
N PRO A 70 -8.11 -1.14 9.50
CA PRO A 70 -7.66 -0.02 8.68
C PRO A 70 -8.15 1.31 9.25
N LYS A 71 -7.33 2.35 9.09
CA LYS A 71 -7.62 3.73 9.52
C LYS A 71 -7.39 4.68 8.35
N GLY A 72 -8.10 5.81 8.36
CA GLY A 72 -7.97 6.81 7.30
C GLY A 72 -8.72 6.39 6.04
N PHE A 73 -10.03 6.63 6.03
CA PHE A 73 -10.92 6.36 4.90
C PHE A 73 -11.24 7.66 4.17
N THR A 74 -11.42 7.57 2.85
CA THR A 74 -11.92 8.67 2.03
C THR A 74 -13.32 9.04 2.43
N THR A 75 -13.59 10.31 2.66
CA THR A 75 -14.92 10.88 2.83
C THR A 75 -15.44 11.32 1.46
N PHE A 76 -16.68 10.98 1.16
CA PHE A 76 -17.35 11.37 -0.08
C PHE A 76 -18.40 12.45 0.18
N VAL A 77 -18.50 13.39 -0.75
CA VAL A 77 -19.52 14.43 -0.76
C VAL A 77 -20.44 14.23 -1.96
N TYR A 78 -21.73 14.17 -1.71
CA TYR A 78 -22.74 13.89 -2.73
C TYR A 78 -23.67 15.11 -2.91
N ALA A 79 -24.11 15.33 -4.15
CA ALA A 79 -25.14 16.30 -4.51
C ALA A 79 -26.50 15.96 -3.87
N ASP A 80 -27.52 16.79 -4.12
CA ASP A 80 -28.87 16.65 -3.59
C ASP A 80 -29.60 15.39 -4.09
N ASP A 81 -29.19 14.83 -5.23
CA ASP A 81 -29.69 13.57 -5.76
C ASP A 81 -29.21 12.33 -4.96
N GLY A 82 -28.26 12.53 -4.03
CA GLY A 82 -27.67 11.50 -3.19
C GLY A 82 -26.79 10.48 -3.92
N SER A 83 -26.48 10.69 -5.19
CA SER A 83 -25.72 9.75 -6.04
C SER A 83 -24.58 10.42 -6.82
N THR A 84 -24.74 11.68 -7.24
CA THR A 84 -23.68 12.41 -7.92
C THR A 84 -22.61 12.83 -6.92
N GLU A 85 -21.40 12.30 -7.10
CA GLU A 85 -20.23 12.68 -6.31
C GLU A 85 -19.75 14.06 -6.76
N ILE A 86 -19.67 15.03 -5.82
CA ILE A 86 -19.14 16.35 -6.08
C ILE A 86 -17.69 16.49 -5.62
N GLU A 87 -17.32 15.82 -4.51
CA GLU A 87 -15.96 15.89 -3.99
C GLU A 87 -15.63 14.68 -3.14
N ARG A 88 -14.34 14.44 -2.95
CA ARG A 88 -13.81 13.44 -2.02
C ARG A 88 -12.66 13.99 -1.19
N PHE A 89 -12.76 13.89 0.11
CA PHE A 89 -11.67 14.26 1.00
C PHE A 89 -10.77 13.05 1.27
N VAL A 90 -9.53 13.16 0.81
CA VAL A 90 -8.52 12.12 0.95
C VAL A 90 -7.45 12.59 1.93
N SER A 91 -7.25 11.87 3.02
CA SER A 91 -6.15 12.16 3.93
C SER A 91 -4.81 11.98 3.20
N SER A 92 -3.87 12.87 3.45
CA SER A 92 -2.53 12.86 2.84
C SER A 92 -1.91 11.46 2.85
N GLY A 93 -1.77 10.88 1.64
CA GLY A 93 -1.15 9.57 1.43
C GLY A 93 -2.05 8.33 1.54
N SER A 94 -3.40 8.48 1.64
CA SER A 94 -4.28 7.31 1.72
C SER A 94 -5.62 7.49 1.00
N ASN A 95 -5.67 7.12 -0.28
CA ASN A 95 -6.94 6.89 -0.95
C ASN A 95 -7.47 5.50 -0.53
N ARG A 96 -8.38 5.46 0.46
CA ARG A 96 -8.96 4.21 1.01
C ARG A 96 -10.46 4.34 1.11
N VAL A 97 -11.17 3.46 0.42
CA VAL A 97 -12.62 3.30 0.49
C VAL A 97 -12.93 1.96 1.14
N TYR A 98 -13.66 1.98 2.24
CA TYR A 98 -14.03 0.75 2.96
C TYR A 98 -15.07 -0.05 2.17
N LYS A 99 -14.88 -1.37 2.16
CA LYS A 99 -15.87 -2.34 1.70
C LYS A 99 -15.98 -3.48 2.70
N SER A 100 -17.21 -3.86 3.03
CA SER A 100 -17.46 -5.06 3.83
C SER A 100 -17.08 -6.33 3.06
N ILE A 101 -16.78 -7.40 3.78
CA ILE A 101 -16.36 -8.67 3.16
C ILE A 101 -17.42 -9.24 2.19
N ASP A 102 -18.69 -8.95 2.44
CA ASP A 102 -19.80 -9.43 1.61
C ASP A 102 -19.91 -8.66 0.28
N GLU A 103 -19.40 -7.43 0.20
CA GLU A 103 -19.31 -6.62 -1.02
C GLU A 103 -18.09 -6.97 -1.87
N ILE A 104 -17.09 -7.67 -1.29
CA ILE A 104 -15.87 -8.04 -2.00
C ILE A 104 -16.05 -9.41 -2.66
N PRO A 105 -15.87 -9.55 -4.00
CA PRO A 105 -16.08 -10.81 -4.71
C PRO A 105 -15.28 -11.96 -4.13
N LYS A 106 -15.87 -13.14 -4.06
CA LYS A 106 -15.17 -14.36 -3.59
C LYS A 106 -13.93 -14.67 -4.44
N ASN A 107 -13.99 -14.41 -5.74
CA ASN A 107 -12.83 -14.59 -6.61
C ASN A 107 -11.65 -13.73 -6.19
N LEU A 108 -11.88 -12.49 -5.74
CA LEU A 108 -10.83 -11.61 -5.25
C LEU A 108 -10.26 -12.12 -3.91
N GLN A 109 -11.14 -12.49 -2.96
CA GLN A 109 -10.72 -13.10 -1.70
C GLN A 109 -9.85 -14.34 -1.92
N HIS A 110 -10.28 -15.24 -2.82
CA HIS A 110 -9.56 -16.47 -3.17
C HIS A 110 -8.24 -16.19 -3.91
N ALA A 111 -8.18 -15.18 -4.76
CA ALA A 111 -6.96 -14.79 -5.45
C ALA A 111 -5.86 -14.38 -4.46
N PHE A 112 -6.19 -13.57 -3.45
CA PHE A 112 -5.26 -13.20 -2.39
C PHE A 112 -4.83 -14.42 -1.54
N VAL A 113 -5.77 -15.28 -1.16
CA VAL A 113 -5.44 -16.50 -0.43
C VAL A 113 -4.53 -17.40 -1.26
N ALA A 114 -4.84 -17.58 -2.53
CA ALA A 114 -4.10 -18.49 -3.42
C ALA A 114 -2.64 -18.07 -3.58
N ILE A 115 -2.36 -16.77 -3.69
CA ILE A 115 -1.02 -16.28 -3.98
C ILE A 115 -0.20 -15.92 -2.74
N GLU A 116 -0.84 -15.50 -1.64
CA GLU A 116 -0.18 -14.99 -0.44
C GLU A 116 -0.18 -16.00 0.72
N ASP A 117 -1.26 -16.78 0.89
CA ASP A 117 -1.46 -17.60 2.09
C ASP A 117 -2.40 -18.80 1.82
N GLU A 118 -1.92 -19.78 1.05
CA GLU A 118 -2.67 -20.97 0.60
C GLU A 118 -3.45 -21.69 1.72
N ARG A 119 -2.96 -21.63 2.95
CA ARG A 119 -3.56 -22.30 4.11
C ARG A 119 -4.23 -21.35 5.08
N PHE A 120 -4.58 -20.13 4.64
CA PHE A 120 -5.17 -19.09 5.47
C PHE A 120 -6.32 -19.59 6.35
N TYR A 121 -7.24 -20.37 5.79
CA TYR A 121 -8.40 -20.91 6.53
C TYR A 121 -8.05 -22.11 7.44
N LYS A 122 -6.79 -22.61 7.44
CA LYS A 122 -6.39 -23.83 8.17
C LYS A 122 -5.47 -23.54 9.36
N HIS A 123 -4.71 -22.47 9.34
CA HIS A 123 -3.80 -22.10 10.44
C HIS A 123 -4.41 -21.03 11.36
N ASN A 124 -3.76 -20.78 12.50
CA ASN A 124 -4.16 -19.81 13.51
C ASN A 124 -3.08 -18.69 13.63
N GLY A 125 -2.90 -17.90 12.59
CA GLY A 125 -1.96 -16.76 12.53
C GLY A 125 -0.56 -17.10 12.03
N ILE A 126 -0.12 -18.35 12.18
CA ILE A 126 1.20 -18.82 11.71
C ILE A 126 1.02 -20.08 10.87
N ASP A 127 1.57 -20.10 9.67
CA ASP A 127 1.63 -21.27 8.81
C ASP A 127 2.95 -22.05 9.01
N LEU A 128 2.97 -22.96 9.97
CA LEU A 128 4.16 -23.78 10.26
C LEU A 128 4.60 -24.66 9.09
N GLN A 129 3.66 -25.13 8.26
CA GLN A 129 3.98 -25.95 7.08
C GLN A 129 4.62 -25.08 5.99
N GLY A 130 4.11 -23.86 5.78
CA GLY A 130 4.71 -22.88 4.87
C GLY A 130 6.13 -22.50 5.29
N ILE A 131 6.34 -22.24 6.58
CA ILE A 131 7.67 -21.94 7.12
C ILE A 131 8.62 -23.11 6.89
N ALA A 132 8.19 -24.34 7.18
CA ALA A 132 9.02 -25.53 6.96
C ALA A 132 9.37 -25.73 5.47
N ARG A 133 8.39 -25.56 4.57
CA ARG A 133 8.59 -25.59 3.12
C ARG A 133 9.60 -24.54 2.68
N ALA A 134 9.40 -23.28 3.06
CA ALA A 134 10.29 -22.18 2.70
C ALA A 134 11.72 -22.39 3.21
N ALA A 135 11.88 -22.96 4.41
CA ALA A 135 13.20 -23.30 4.95
C ALA A 135 13.91 -24.40 4.12
N VAL A 136 13.18 -25.44 3.74
CA VAL A 136 13.76 -26.54 2.90
C VAL A 136 14.15 -26.01 1.52
N VAL A 137 13.28 -25.25 0.86
CA VAL A 137 13.55 -24.67 -0.46
C VAL A 137 14.69 -23.65 -0.38
N GLY A 138 14.71 -22.81 0.67
CA GLY A 138 15.77 -21.82 0.91
C GLY A 138 17.16 -22.48 1.07
N ILE A 139 17.24 -23.56 1.83
CA ILE A 139 18.48 -24.35 1.98
C ILE A 139 18.89 -24.99 0.63
N ALA A 140 17.93 -25.55 -0.10
CA ALA A 140 18.21 -26.24 -1.36
C ALA A 140 18.66 -25.28 -2.49
N ARG A 141 18.13 -24.05 -2.52
CA ARG A 141 18.44 -23.02 -3.55
C ARG A 141 19.51 -22.02 -3.13
N GLY A 142 20.01 -22.08 -1.89
CA GLY A 142 21.01 -21.14 -1.37
C GLY A 142 20.47 -19.72 -1.12
N GLY A 143 19.15 -19.57 -0.94
CA GLY A 143 18.50 -18.29 -0.63
C GLY A 143 17.03 -18.45 -0.28
N PHE A 144 16.53 -17.62 0.64
CA PHE A 144 15.11 -17.60 1.04
C PHE A 144 14.31 -16.75 0.05
N SER A 145 13.80 -17.37 -1.00
CA SER A 145 13.02 -16.71 -2.08
C SER A 145 11.50 -16.88 -1.92
N GLU A 146 11.04 -17.81 -1.09
CA GLU A 146 9.62 -18.01 -0.87
C GLU A 146 9.12 -17.25 0.35
N GLY A 147 7.99 -16.54 0.19
CA GLY A 147 7.25 -15.90 1.29
C GLY A 147 6.57 -16.97 2.16
N ALA A 148 6.74 -16.84 3.47
CA ALA A 148 6.06 -17.69 4.47
C ALA A 148 5.26 -16.84 5.46
N SER A 149 4.97 -15.58 5.11
CA SER A 149 4.18 -14.67 5.93
C SER A 149 2.70 -14.87 5.64
N THR A 150 1.90 -15.04 6.69
CA THR A 150 0.44 -15.15 6.54
C THR A 150 -0.21 -13.77 6.29
N LEU A 151 -1.45 -13.77 5.78
CA LEU A 151 -2.26 -12.56 5.62
C LEU A 151 -2.42 -11.81 6.96
N THR A 152 -2.58 -12.53 8.06
CA THR A 152 -2.67 -11.95 9.41
C THR A 152 -1.36 -11.25 9.81
N GLN A 153 -0.20 -11.84 9.51
CA GLN A 153 1.10 -11.20 9.77
C GLN A 153 1.30 -9.95 8.91
N GLN A 154 0.86 -9.99 7.63
CA GLN A 154 0.93 -8.82 6.75
C GLN A 154 0.00 -7.69 7.23
N LEU A 155 -1.21 -8.02 7.68
CA LEU A 155 -2.15 -7.07 8.27
C LEU A 155 -1.53 -6.35 9.49
N ILE A 156 -0.94 -7.12 10.41
CA ILE A 156 -0.24 -6.59 11.57
C ILE A 156 0.95 -5.71 11.17
N LYS A 157 1.77 -6.18 10.23
CA LYS A 157 2.90 -5.42 9.72
C LYS A 157 2.48 -4.04 9.22
N ASN A 158 1.41 -3.98 8.44
CA ASN A 158 0.96 -2.74 7.80
C ASN A 158 0.31 -1.74 8.78
N ASN A 159 -0.41 -2.22 9.80
CA ASN A 159 -1.16 -1.36 10.72
C ASN A 159 -0.44 -1.08 12.05
N VAL A 160 0.37 -2.03 12.55
CA VAL A 160 1.04 -1.92 13.85
C VAL A 160 2.50 -1.47 13.71
N PHE A 161 3.15 -1.79 12.60
CA PHE A 161 4.55 -1.45 12.35
C PHE A 161 4.75 -0.56 11.11
N PRO A 162 4.15 0.64 11.03
CA PRO A 162 4.13 1.46 9.80
C PRO A 162 5.54 1.90 9.33
N ASN A 163 6.52 1.92 10.23
CA ASN A 163 7.90 2.29 9.93
C ASN A 163 8.79 1.13 9.48
N PHE A 164 8.24 -0.05 9.17
CA PHE A 164 9.00 -1.24 8.78
C PHE A 164 9.88 -1.03 7.54
N THR A 165 9.52 -0.10 6.66
CA THR A 165 10.30 0.24 5.46
C THR A 165 11.59 0.99 5.78
N LYS A 166 11.70 1.61 6.97
CA LYS A 166 12.87 2.35 7.44
C LYS A 166 13.89 1.47 8.17
N GLU A 167 13.57 0.20 8.42
CA GLU A 167 14.45 -0.73 9.13
C GLU A 167 15.69 -1.08 8.29
N LYS A 168 16.87 -0.75 8.78
CA LYS A 168 18.15 -1.02 8.12
C LYS A 168 18.86 -2.26 8.66
N ASN A 169 18.64 -2.62 9.93
CA ASN A 169 19.36 -3.67 10.63
C ASN A 169 18.66 -5.01 10.54
N PHE A 170 19.45 -6.09 10.46
CA PHE A 170 18.92 -7.46 10.52
C PHE A 170 18.20 -7.74 11.85
N TYR A 171 18.71 -7.20 12.96
CA TYR A 171 18.11 -7.37 14.28
C TYR A 171 16.70 -6.81 14.35
N ASP A 172 16.49 -5.57 13.87
CA ASP A 172 15.17 -4.91 13.89
C ASP A 172 14.15 -5.71 13.07
N LYS A 173 14.56 -6.17 11.88
CA LYS A 173 13.73 -7.04 11.01
C LYS A 173 13.37 -8.35 11.68
N LEU A 174 14.32 -8.98 12.37
CA LEU A 174 14.09 -10.23 13.09
C LEU A 174 13.16 -10.02 14.30
N GLN A 175 13.41 -8.95 15.07
CA GLN A 175 12.58 -8.58 16.20
C GLN A 175 11.13 -8.37 15.76
N ARG A 176 10.91 -7.51 14.79
CA ARG A 176 9.57 -7.28 14.22
C ARG A 176 8.94 -8.57 13.72
N LYS A 177 9.68 -9.43 13.03
CA LYS A 177 9.14 -10.68 12.51
C LYS A 177 8.66 -11.65 13.59
N ILE A 178 9.37 -11.70 14.73
CA ILE A 178 8.94 -12.47 15.91
C ILE A 178 7.69 -11.83 16.52
N GLN A 179 7.65 -10.51 16.63
CA GLN A 179 6.49 -9.77 17.15
C GLN A 179 5.25 -9.95 16.25
N GLU A 180 5.42 -9.86 14.91
CA GLU A 180 4.33 -10.14 13.95
C GLU A 180 3.73 -11.54 14.16
N GLN A 181 4.57 -12.56 14.31
CA GLN A 181 4.11 -13.93 14.53
C GLN A 181 3.37 -14.08 15.86
N TYR A 182 3.91 -13.51 16.93
CA TYR A 182 3.26 -13.53 18.24
C TYR A 182 1.90 -12.83 18.21
N LEU A 183 1.85 -11.62 17.66
CA LEU A 183 0.61 -10.85 17.55
C LEU A 183 -0.41 -11.52 16.62
N ALA A 184 0.02 -12.17 15.54
CA ALA A 184 -0.87 -12.89 14.64
C ALA A 184 -1.65 -13.99 15.37
N VAL A 185 -0.98 -14.75 16.24
CA VAL A 185 -1.64 -15.75 17.09
C VAL A 185 -2.61 -15.11 18.09
N GLN A 186 -2.29 -13.92 18.64
CA GLN A 186 -3.18 -13.23 19.58
C GLN A 186 -4.41 -12.64 18.89
N ILE A 187 -4.25 -12.05 17.72
CA ILE A 187 -5.33 -11.46 16.92
C ILE A 187 -6.29 -12.55 16.41
N GLU A 188 -5.80 -13.68 15.94
CA GLU A 188 -6.66 -14.79 15.49
C GLU A 188 -7.45 -15.48 16.60
N LYS A 189 -7.17 -15.19 17.87
CA LYS A 189 -8.05 -15.57 18.98
C LYS A 189 -9.23 -14.62 19.18
N GLN A 190 -9.16 -13.42 18.65
CA GLN A 190 -10.10 -12.32 18.87
C GLN A 190 -10.91 -11.97 17.62
N MET A 191 -10.37 -12.24 16.42
CA MET A 191 -10.99 -11.98 15.13
C MET A 191 -11.13 -13.28 14.36
N ASN A 192 -12.27 -13.45 13.67
CA ASN A 192 -12.46 -14.57 12.76
C ASN A 192 -11.77 -14.31 11.40
N LYS A 193 -11.70 -15.34 10.55
CA LYS A 193 -11.01 -15.27 9.24
C LYS A 193 -11.63 -14.24 8.29
N ASN A 194 -12.94 -14.03 8.34
CA ASN A 194 -13.62 -13.02 7.52
C ASN A 194 -13.26 -11.61 7.97
N GLU A 195 -13.24 -11.34 9.27
CA GLU A 195 -12.82 -10.03 9.81
C GLU A 195 -11.36 -9.70 9.51
N ILE A 196 -10.48 -10.71 9.55
CA ILE A 196 -9.07 -10.56 9.18
C ILE A 196 -8.93 -10.28 7.69
N MET A 197 -9.62 -11.05 6.83
CA MET A 197 -9.63 -10.86 5.39
C MET A 197 -10.17 -9.47 5.01
N GLU A 198 -11.29 -9.06 5.59
CA GLU A 198 -11.88 -7.74 5.41
C GLU A 198 -10.89 -6.63 5.76
N SER A 199 -10.29 -6.73 6.96
CA SER A 199 -9.30 -5.75 7.40
C SER A 199 -8.07 -5.72 6.48
N TYR A 200 -7.61 -6.87 6.00
CA TYR A 200 -6.48 -6.98 5.09
C TYR A 200 -6.79 -6.35 3.73
N LEU A 201 -7.91 -6.71 3.11
CA LEU A 201 -8.33 -6.22 1.80
C LEU A 201 -8.62 -4.71 1.79
N ASN A 202 -9.00 -4.14 2.94
CA ASN A 202 -9.15 -2.70 3.12
C ASN A 202 -7.85 -1.98 3.55
N THR A 203 -6.74 -2.71 3.74
CA THR A 203 -5.46 -2.12 4.22
C THR A 203 -4.34 -2.17 3.18
N ILE A 204 -4.28 -3.25 2.39
CA ILE A 204 -3.14 -3.55 1.54
C ILE A 204 -2.82 -2.41 0.56
N ASN A 205 -1.52 -2.09 0.43
CA ASN A 205 -1.03 -1.15 -0.58
C ASN A 205 -0.98 -1.83 -1.95
N LEU A 206 -1.70 -1.28 -2.91
CA LEU A 206 -1.83 -1.80 -4.27
C LEU A 206 -1.25 -0.85 -5.33
N GLY A 207 -0.34 0.05 -4.93
CA GLY A 207 0.28 1.02 -5.83
C GLY A 207 -0.59 2.23 -6.14
N GLN A 208 -0.06 3.22 -6.86
CA GLN A 208 -0.81 4.43 -7.27
C GLN A 208 -1.59 5.11 -6.11
N ASN A 209 -0.98 5.14 -4.91
CA ASN A 209 -1.61 5.61 -3.67
C ASN A 209 -2.91 4.89 -3.27
N CYS A 210 -3.23 3.76 -3.88
CA CYS A 210 -4.42 2.98 -3.55
C CYS A 210 -4.17 2.09 -2.33
N LEU A 211 -4.89 2.35 -1.25
CA LEU A 211 -4.93 1.52 -0.06
C LEU A 211 -6.27 0.77 -0.01
N GLY A 212 -6.19 -0.56 -0.12
CA GLY A 212 -7.36 -1.44 -0.20
C GLY A 212 -7.91 -1.64 -1.60
N VAL A 213 -8.71 -2.70 -1.73
CA VAL A 213 -9.14 -3.24 -3.02
C VAL A 213 -10.17 -2.37 -3.75
N GLN A 214 -11.00 -1.60 -3.02
CA GLN A 214 -11.97 -0.71 -3.65
C GLN A 214 -11.28 0.43 -4.40
N SER A 215 -10.31 1.11 -3.75
CA SER A 215 -9.55 2.17 -4.38
C SER A 215 -8.73 1.66 -5.57
N ALA A 216 -8.19 0.44 -5.47
CA ALA A 216 -7.50 -0.20 -6.59
C ALA A 216 -8.45 -0.55 -7.74
N SER A 217 -9.66 -1.05 -7.45
CA SER A 217 -10.69 -1.32 -8.46
C SER A 217 -11.08 -0.07 -9.24
N GLN A 218 -11.34 1.02 -8.52
CA GLN A 218 -11.66 2.32 -9.13
C GLN A 218 -10.48 2.85 -9.95
N ARG A 219 -9.24 2.81 -9.41
CA ARG A 219 -8.05 3.34 -10.08
C ARG A 219 -7.71 2.58 -11.35
N TYR A 220 -7.76 1.25 -11.32
CA TYR A 220 -7.30 0.43 -12.43
C TYR A 220 -8.42 0.11 -13.44
N PHE A 221 -9.67 0.02 -12.99
CA PHE A 221 -10.78 -0.45 -13.82
C PHE A 221 -11.97 0.52 -13.88
N GLY A 222 -11.96 1.60 -13.10
CA GLY A 222 -13.03 2.62 -13.09
C GLY A 222 -14.36 2.11 -12.57
N LYS A 223 -14.39 1.05 -11.71
CA LYS A 223 -15.62 0.42 -11.25
C LYS A 223 -15.57 -0.03 -9.80
N ASP A 224 -16.73 -0.34 -9.23
CA ASP A 224 -16.83 -0.90 -7.90
C ASP A 224 -16.14 -2.27 -7.82
N VAL A 225 -15.58 -2.60 -6.65
CA VAL A 225 -14.91 -3.88 -6.44
C VAL A 225 -15.85 -5.07 -6.62
N SER A 226 -17.15 -4.89 -6.34
CA SER A 226 -18.17 -5.95 -6.54
C SER A 226 -18.33 -6.38 -7.99
N ASP A 227 -17.97 -5.51 -8.94
CA ASP A 227 -18.13 -5.72 -10.38
C ASP A 227 -16.87 -6.28 -11.06
N LEU A 228 -15.84 -6.60 -10.28
CA LEU A 228 -14.60 -7.15 -10.82
C LEU A 228 -14.80 -8.55 -11.40
N THR A 229 -14.29 -8.74 -12.60
CA THR A 229 -14.19 -10.06 -13.24
C THR A 229 -13.10 -10.92 -12.59
N LEU A 230 -13.08 -12.22 -12.86
CA LEU A 230 -12.03 -13.13 -12.37
C LEU A 230 -10.63 -12.67 -12.82
N SER A 231 -10.50 -12.22 -14.05
CA SER A 231 -9.24 -11.73 -14.61
C SER A 231 -8.73 -10.50 -13.86
N GLU A 232 -9.60 -9.52 -13.61
CA GLU A 232 -9.28 -8.30 -12.87
C GLU A 232 -8.95 -8.56 -11.42
N CYS A 233 -9.65 -9.51 -10.78
CA CYS A 233 -9.29 -9.98 -9.43
C CYS A 233 -7.86 -10.53 -9.38
N ALA A 234 -7.45 -11.29 -10.39
CA ALA A 234 -6.09 -11.83 -10.47
C ALA A 234 -5.04 -10.74 -10.75
N VAL A 235 -5.37 -9.70 -11.55
CA VAL A 235 -4.51 -8.51 -11.74
C VAL A 235 -4.25 -7.83 -10.41
N ILE A 236 -5.29 -7.49 -9.66
CA ILE A 236 -5.19 -6.79 -8.37
C ILE A 236 -4.37 -7.62 -7.36
N ALA A 237 -4.68 -8.91 -7.23
CA ALA A 237 -3.94 -9.80 -6.32
C ALA A 237 -2.46 -9.92 -6.70
N GLY A 238 -2.13 -9.84 -7.98
CA GLY A 238 -0.77 -9.88 -8.49
C GLY A 238 0.12 -8.69 -8.06
N ILE A 239 -0.48 -7.56 -7.66
CA ILE A 239 0.26 -6.34 -7.28
C ILE A 239 0.98 -6.49 -5.93
N THR A 240 0.43 -7.29 -5.02
CA THR A 240 0.75 -7.31 -3.58
C THR A 240 2.22 -7.49 -3.24
N GLN A 241 2.93 -8.36 -3.94
CA GLN A 241 4.32 -8.71 -3.64
C GLN A 241 5.26 -7.51 -3.80
N ASN A 242 5.06 -6.71 -4.84
CA ASN A 242 5.83 -5.51 -5.11
C ASN A 242 4.99 -4.52 -5.94
N PRO A 243 4.28 -3.58 -5.28
CA PRO A 243 3.35 -2.66 -5.95
C PRO A 243 3.98 -1.79 -7.03
N THR A 244 5.27 -1.49 -6.94
CA THR A 244 5.99 -0.75 -7.98
C THR A 244 6.29 -1.64 -9.19
N GLN A 245 6.83 -2.83 -8.96
CA GLN A 245 7.24 -3.75 -10.04
C GLN A 245 6.06 -4.35 -10.79
N TYR A 246 4.96 -4.61 -10.08
CA TYR A 246 3.76 -5.24 -10.64
C TYR A 246 2.61 -4.26 -10.83
N ASN A 247 2.91 -2.97 -10.96
CA ASN A 247 1.94 -1.94 -11.32
C ASN A 247 1.38 -2.24 -12.72
N PRO A 248 0.06 -2.49 -12.87
CA PRO A 248 -0.50 -2.89 -14.17
C PRO A 248 -0.52 -1.75 -15.21
N ILE A 249 -0.41 -0.50 -14.76
CA ILE A 249 -0.31 0.69 -15.63
C ILE A 249 1.12 0.85 -16.17
N GLU A 250 2.11 0.85 -15.25
CA GLU A 250 3.49 1.13 -15.59
C GLU A 250 4.24 -0.09 -16.13
N HIS A 251 3.84 -1.28 -15.64
CA HIS A 251 4.51 -2.55 -15.94
C HIS A 251 3.51 -3.68 -16.29
N PRO A 252 2.65 -3.49 -17.33
CA PRO A 252 1.60 -4.44 -17.68
C PRO A 252 2.12 -5.85 -17.96
N GLU A 253 3.27 -5.99 -18.61
CA GLU A 253 3.88 -7.31 -18.89
C GLU A 253 4.34 -8.04 -17.62
N ALA A 254 4.88 -7.31 -16.64
CA ALA A 254 5.30 -7.90 -15.38
C ALA A 254 4.08 -8.33 -14.56
N ASN A 255 3.04 -7.50 -14.54
CA ASN A 255 1.78 -7.85 -13.89
C ASN A 255 1.10 -9.02 -14.60
N ALA A 256 1.11 -9.10 -15.95
CA ALA A 256 0.52 -10.21 -16.70
C ALA A 256 1.15 -11.56 -16.34
N LYS A 257 2.47 -11.60 -16.16
CA LYS A 257 3.17 -12.81 -15.66
C LYS A 257 2.68 -13.17 -14.26
N ARG A 258 2.57 -12.18 -13.38
CA ARG A 258 2.12 -12.40 -12.01
C ARG A 258 0.64 -12.77 -11.92
N ARG A 259 -0.22 -12.15 -12.75
CA ARG A 259 -1.63 -12.55 -12.93
C ARG A 259 -1.76 -14.02 -13.29
N LYS A 260 -0.93 -14.48 -14.24
CA LYS A 260 -0.90 -15.91 -14.63
C LYS A 260 -0.56 -16.80 -13.42
N GLU A 261 0.45 -16.44 -12.62
CA GLU A 261 0.79 -17.19 -11.40
C GLU A 261 -0.39 -17.23 -10.42
N VAL A 262 -1.11 -16.13 -10.24
CA VAL A 262 -2.32 -16.09 -9.39
C VAL A 262 -3.36 -17.08 -9.90
N LEU A 263 -3.67 -17.06 -11.20
CA LEU A 263 -4.64 -17.96 -11.83
C LEU A 263 -4.20 -19.44 -11.74
N ASP A 264 -2.92 -19.72 -11.97
CA ASP A 264 -2.35 -21.07 -11.79
C ASP A 264 -2.58 -21.58 -10.35
N HIS A 265 -2.26 -20.75 -9.35
CA HIS A 265 -2.49 -21.09 -7.94
C HIS A 265 -3.97 -21.24 -7.58
N MET A 266 -4.85 -20.41 -8.14
CA MET A 266 -6.30 -20.55 -7.94
C MET A 266 -6.83 -21.87 -8.51
N LEU A 267 -6.32 -22.29 -9.68
CA LEU A 267 -6.67 -23.56 -10.31
C LEU A 267 -6.12 -24.74 -9.47
N ASP A 268 -4.85 -24.72 -9.12
CA ASP A 268 -4.19 -25.79 -8.37
C ASP A 268 -4.84 -26.01 -6.99
N GLN A 269 -5.35 -24.94 -6.37
CA GLN A 269 -6.03 -24.97 -5.08
C GLN A 269 -7.54 -25.23 -5.19
N GLY A 270 -8.09 -25.33 -6.41
CA GLY A 270 -9.49 -25.65 -6.67
C GLY A 270 -10.46 -24.48 -6.43
N TYR A 271 -9.98 -23.25 -6.42
CA TYR A 271 -10.83 -22.05 -6.33
C TYR A 271 -11.52 -21.73 -7.64
N ILE A 272 -10.92 -22.13 -8.77
CA ILE A 272 -11.52 -22.02 -10.11
C ILE A 272 -11.43 -23.35 -10.84
N THR A 273 -12.33 -23.57 -11.81
CA THR A 273 -12.30 -24.73 -12.70
C THR A 273 -11.34 -24.50 -13.86
N GLN A 274 -10.96 -25.59 -14.57
CA GLN A 274 -10.17 -25.50 -15.79
C GLN A 274 -10.88 -24.65 -16.86
N GLU A 275 -12.20 -24.76 -16.99
CA GLU A 275 -12.99 -23.95 -17.94
C GLU A 275 -12.90 -22.46 -17.62
N GLN A 276 -13.03 -22.06 -16.34
CA GLN A 276 -12.90 -20.67 -15.91
C GLN A 276 -11.48 -20.14 -16.17
N TYR A 277 -10.46 -20.96 -15.90
CA TYR A 277 -9.08 -20.62 -16.21
C TYR A 277 -8.87 -20.38 -17.72
N ASP A 278 -9.32 -21.32 -18.57
CA ASP A 278 -9.14 -21.24 -20.01
C ASP A 278 -9.88 -20.03 -20.62
N GLN A 279 -11.00 -19.61 -20.04
CA GLN A 279 -11.76 -18.43 -20.47
C GLN A 279 -11.00 -17.12 -20.23
N VAL A 280 -10.24 -17.03 -19.15
CA VAL A 280 -9.65 -15.75 -18.71
C VAL A 280 -8.15 -15.62 -18.96
N ILE A 281 -7.44 -16.74 -19.15
CA ILE A 281 -5.97 -16.70 -19.22
C ILE A 281 -5.44 -15.84 -20.38
N ASN A 282 -6.16 -15.78 -21.48
CA ASN A 282 -5.80 -15.05 -22.70
C ASN A 282 -6.67 -13.80 -22.94
N ASP A 283 -7.49 -13.37 -21.97
CA ASP A 283 -8.29 -12.16 -22.16
C ASP A 283 -7.43 -10.88 -22.14
N ASP A 284 -7.91 -9.84 -22.82
CA ASP A 284 -7.24 -8.55 -22.93
C ASP A 284 -7.69 -7.60 -21.80
N VAL A 285 -7.33 -7.95 -20.54
CA VAL A 285 -7.68 -7.14 -19.38
C VAL A 285 -6.92 -5.80 -19.32
N TYR A 286 -5.75 -5.71 -19.95
CA TYR A 286 -4.87 -4.54 -19.84
C TYR A 286 -5.27 -3.36 -20.71
N SER A 287 -5.96 -3.59 -21.85
CA SER A 287 -6.52 -2.50 -22.66
C SER A 287 -7.63 -1.74 -21.92
N GLY A 288 -8.40 -2.43 -21.07
CA GLY A 288 -9.38 -1.81 -20.17
C GLY A 288 -8.75 -0.89 -19.12
N ILE A 289 -7.58 -1.24 -18.60
CA ILE A 289 -6.82 -0.42 -17.64
C ILE A 289 -6.37 0.90 -18.27
N GLN A 290 -5.88 0.88 -19.50
CA GLN A 290 -5.45 2.08 -20.22
C GLN A 290 -6.62 3.02 -20.52
N ALA A 291 -7.78 2.48 -20.89
CA ALA A 291 -8.99 3.26 -21.13
C ALA A 291 -9.51 3.95 -19.85
N ALA A 292 -9.48 3.25 -18.71
CA ALA A 292 -9.87 3.82 -17.42
C ALA A 292 -8.92 4.96 -16.98
N GLN A 293 -7.65 4.89 -17.35
CA GLN A 293 -6.68 5.95 -17.07
C GLN A 293 -6.98 7.25 -17.81
N VAL A 294 -7.40 7.17 -19.06
CA VAL A 294 -7.77 8.35 -19.86
C VAL A 294 -8.96 9.09 -19.22
N LEU A 295 -9.97 8.34 -18.78
CA LEU A 295 -11.15 8.91 -18.11
C LEU A 295 -10.80 9.56 -16.76
N ASN A 296 -9.90 8.97 -15.99
CA ASN A 296 -9.48 9.52 -14.70
C ASN A 296 -8.59 10.77 -14.81
N SER A 297 -7.84 10.94 -15.90
CA SER A 297 -7.02 12.15 -16.13
C SER A 297 -7.84 13.39 -16.43
N GLU A 298 -9.07 13.24 -16.90
CA GLU A 298 -9.99 14.36 -17.17
C GLU A 298 -10.73 14.84 -15.90
N THR A 299 -10.78 14.03 -14.84
CA THR A 299 -11.51 14.33 -13.58
C THR A 299 -10.61 14.82 -12.43
N GLU A 300 -9.29 14.80 -12.55
CA GLU A 300 -8.36 15.21 -11.48
C GLU A 300 -8.17 16.74 -11.33
N ASN A 301 -8.87 17.58 -12.09
CA ASN A 301 -8.76 19.05 -12.06
C ASN A 301 -9.92 19.74 -11.29
N THR A 302 -10.35 19.21 -10.15
CA THR A 302 -11.33 19.93 -9.32
C THR A 302 -10.67 21.00 -8.46
N VAL A 303 -11.01 22.25 -8.72
CA VAL A 303 -10.69 23.41 -7.87
C VAL A 303 -11.65 23.39 -6.69
N TYR A 304 -11.14 23.44 -5.45
CA TYR A 304 -11.98 23.58 -4.25
C TYR A 304 -12.87 24.80 -4.40
N SER A 305 -14.19 24.59 -4.27
CA SER A 305 -15.17 25.67 -4.32
C SER A 305 -15.38 26.27 -2.93
N TYR A 306 -15.87 27.53 -2.87
CA TYR A 306 -16.31 28.16 -1.61
C TYR A 306 -17.39 27.34 -0.90
N PHE A 307 -18.19 26.58 -1.66
CA PHE A 307 -19.20 25.67 -1.12
C PHE A 307 -18.57 24.56 -0.28
N GLU A 308 -17.48 23.99 -0.72
CA GLU A 308 -16.79 22.92 -0.02
C GLU A 308 -16.14 23.40 1.28
N ASP A 309 -15.54 24.59 1.29
CA ASP A 309 -14.97 25.18 2.51
C ASP A 309 -16.04 25.40 3.58
N GLU A 310 -17.20 25.99 3.19
CA GLU A 310 -18.32 26.18 4.11
C GLU A 310 -18.94 24.86 4.56
N LEU A 311 -19.06 23.88 3.66
CA LEU A 311 -19.54 22.54 3.98
C LEU A 311 -18.66 21.87 5.04
N ILE A 312 -17.34 21.93 4.90
CA ILE A 312 -16.40 21.38 5.86
C ILE A 312 -16.60 22.01 7.23
N ASP A 313 -16.65 23.34 7.30
CA ASP A 313 -16.85 24.05 8.57
C ASP A 313 -18.22 23.75 9.19
N GLN A 314 -19.28 23.62 8.42
CA GLN A 314 -20.59 23.24 8.91
C GLN A 314 -20.58 21.82 9.48
N VAL A 315 -20.04 20.81 8.76
CA VAL A 315 -19.96 19.43 9.22
C VAL A 315 -19.10 19.30 10.48
N VAL A 316 -17.96 20.01 10.53
CA VAL A 316 -17.10 20.05 11.74
C VAL A 316 -17.88 20.61 12.92
N ASN A 317 -18.60 21.73 12.75
CA ASN A 317 -19.40 22.35 13.82
C ASN A 317 -20.55 21.42 14.27
N ASP A 318 -21.22 20.74 13.35
CA ASP A 318 -22.28 19.78 13.69
C ASP A 318 -21.75 18.58 14.46
N LEU A 319 -20.59 18.04 14.08
CA LEU A 319 -19.93 16.98 14.82
C LEU A 319 -19.52 17.43 16.22
N MET A 320 -19.06 18.66 16.39
CA MET A 320 -18.75 19.22 17.71
C MET A 320 -20.02 19.41 18.57
N ASN A 321 -21.06 20.03 18.00
CA ASN A 321 -22.25 20.42 18.75
C ASN A 321 -23.21 19.25 19.04
N ILE A 322 -23.34 18.30 18.08
CA ILE A 322 -24.32 17.19 18.16
C ILE A 322 -23.69 15.94 18.76
N LYS A 323 -22.42 15.66 18.40
CA LYS A 323 -21.73 14.43 18.84
C LYS A 323 -20.70 14.68 19.96
N GLY A 324 -20.43 15.94 20.33
CA GLY A 324 -19.50 16.29 21.41
C GLY A 324 -18.02 16.05 21.07
N TYR A 325 -17.66 15.97 19.80
CA TYR A 325 -16.26 15.84 19.40
C TYR A 325 -15.48 17.13 19.63
N THR A 326 -14.19 17.04 19.89
CA THR A 326 -13.29 18.20 19.78
C THR A 326 -13.13 18.60 18.31
N ARG A 327 -12.75 19.85 18.04
CA ARG A 327 -12.54 20.33 16.65
C ARG A 327 -11.55 19.44 15.87
N THR A 328 -10.45 19.03 16.52
CA THR A 328 -9.44 18.12 15.92
C THR A 328 -10.03 16.74 15.60
N GLN A 329 -10.87 16.18 16.49
CA GLN A 329 -11.53 14.90 16.23
C GLN A 329 -12.54 15.02 15.06
N ALA A 330 -13.32 16.11 15.03
CA ALA A 330 -14.27 16.37 13.97
C ALA A 330 -13.56 16.55 12.61
N GLN A 331 -12.50 17.36 12.55
CA GLN A 331 -11.68 17.51 11.34
C GLN A 331 -11.08 16.19 10.86
N ASN A 332 -10.48 15.41 11.77
CA ASN A 332 -9.96 14.09 11.41
C ASN A 332 -11.04 13.17 10.86
N LEU A 333 -12.26 13.26 11.37
CA LEU A 333 -13.38 12.46 10.88
C LEU A 333 -13.82 12.92 9.48
N VAL A 334 -13.86 14.22 9.22
CA VAL A 334 -14.21 14.78 7.89
C VAL A 334 -13.15 14.34 6.85
N TYR A 335 -11.87 14.48 7.15
CA TYR A 335 -10.81 14.20 6.15
C TYR A 335 -10.39 12.74 6.03
N SER A 336 -10.68 11.91 7.05
CA SER A 336 -10.17 10.52 7.09
C SER A 336 -11.08 9.52 7.78
N GLY A 337 -12.31 9.91 8.08
CA GLY A 337 -13.27 9.05 8.80
C GLY A 337 -14.16 8.20 7.90
N GLY A 338 -14.11 8.39 6.58
CA GLY A 338 -14.97 7.65 5.65
C GLY A 338 -16.43 8.06 5.71
N LEU A 339 -16.70 9.35 5.88
CA LEU A 339 -18.06 9.85 5.89
C LEU A 339 -18.66 9.83 4.49
N SER A 340 -19.98 9.67 4.42
CA SER A 340 -20.79 10.04 3.26
C SER A 340 -21.57 11.30 3.62
N ILE A 341 -21.20 12.43 3.02
CA ILE A 341 -21.82 13.73 3.28
C ILE A 341 -22.78 14.02 2.14
N TYR A 342 -24.06 14.15 2.46
CA TYR A 342 -25.11 14.47 1.48
C TYR A 342 -25.44 15.94 1.60
N THR A 343 -25.34 16.67 0.49
CA THR A 343 -25.55 18.11 0.43
C THR A 343 -26.86 18.46 -0.24
N THR A 344 -27.16 19.74 -0.29
CA THR A 344 -28.31 20.30 -1.05
C THR A 344 -27.86 20.96 -2.35
N GLN A 345 -26.62 20.76 -2.79
CA GLN A 345 -26.11 21.30 -4.05
C GLN A 345 -26.75 20.56 -5.23
N ASP A 346 -27.51 21.28 -6.05
CA ASP A 346 -28.01 20.79 -7.35
C ASP A 346 -26.86 20.88 -8.38
N ALA A 347 -26.34 19.74 -8.81
CA ALA A 347 -25.19 19.64 -9.72
C ALA A 347 -25.47 20.34 -11.06
N ARG A 348 -26.73 20.36 -11.54
CA ARG A 348 -27.11 21.05 -12.77
C ARG A 348 -27.10 22.54 -12.61
N ILE A 349 -27.61 23.08 -11.47
CA ILE A 349 -27.55 24.50 -11.18
C ILE A 349 -26.10 24.95 -11.03
N GLN A 350 -25.25 24.15 -10.37
CA GLN A 350 -23.83 24.44 -10.24
C GLN A 350 -23.14 24.52 -11.61
N SER A 351 -23.39 23.56 -12.49
CA SER A 351 -22.82 23.59 -13.86
C SER A 351 -23.21 24.83 -14.64
N ILE A 352 -24.49 25.30 -14.53
CA ILE A 352 -24.93 26.54 -15.17
C ILE A 352 -24.18 27.73 -14.57
N LEU A 353 -24.03 27.80 -13.24
CA LEU A 353 -23.27 28.86 -12.60
C LEU A 353 -21.82 28.89 -13.05
N ASP A 354 -21.19 27.74 -13.11
CA ASP A 354 -19.79 27.60 -13.54
C ASP A 354 -19.62 28.06 -15.00
N GLU A 355 -20.55 27.70 -15.91
CA GLU A 355 -20.57 28.13 -17.29
C GLU A 355 -20.73 29.66 -17.40
N GLU A 356 -21.68 30.22 -16.65
CA GLU A 356 -21.94 31.68 -16.67
C GLU A 356 -20.78 32.47 -16.04
N TYR A 357 -20.12 31.94 -14.98
CA TYR A 357 -18.95 32.56 -14.39
C TYR A 357 -17.68 32.42 -15.25
N ALA A 358 -17.61 31.43 -16.12
CA ALA A 358 -16.50 31.26 -17.05
C ALA A 358 -16.61 32.19 -18.29
N ASP A 359 -17.79 32.73 -18.60
CA ASP A 359 -17.99 33.60 -19.75
C ASP A 359 -17.64 35.06 -19.41
N PRO A 360 -16.54 35.64 -19.94
CA PRO A 360 -16.17 37.05 -19.71
C PRO A 360 -17.25 38.07 -20.11
N SER A 361 -18.14 37.71 -21.06
CA SER A 361 -19.19 38.59 -21.51
C SER A 361 -20.28 38.86 -20.47
N ASN A 362 -20.35 38.04 -19.42
CA ASN A 362 -21.28 38.19 -18.30
C ASN A 362 -20.80 39.20 -17.25
N TYR A 363 -19.56 39.71 -17.38
CA TYR A 363 -19.01 40.70 -16.46
C TYR A 363 -19.02 42.11 -17.04
N PRO A 364 -19.10 43.13 -16.18
CA PRO A 364 -18.93 44.53 -16.62
C PRO A 364 -17.54 44.74 -17.24
N ASP A 365 -17.43 45.64 -18.23
CA ASP A 365 -16.19 45.98 -18.94
C ASP A 365 -15.04 46.49 -18.02
N TYR A 366 -15.35 46.78 -16.74
CA TYR A 366 -14.41 47.27 -15.74
C TYR A 366 -13.99 46.21 -14.71
N VAL A 367 -14.08 44.94 -15.04
CA VAL A 367 -13.66 43.84 -14.15
C VAL A 367 -12.15 43.59 -14.31
N GLN A 368 -11.48 43.48 -13.18
CA GLN A 368 -10.13 42.96 -13.13
C GLN A 368 -10.14 41.49 -12.65
N TYR A 369 -9.10 40.73 -12.99
CA TYR A 369 -8.97 39.33 -12.64
C TYR A 369 -7.88 39.13 -11.58
N ALA A 370 -8.28 38.66 -10.41
CA ALA A 370 -7.34 38.33 -9.34
C ALA A 370 -6.75 36.92 -9.57
N LEU A 371 -5.42 36.83 -9.63
CA LEU A 371 -4.69 35.59 -9.80
C LEU A 371 -4.61 34.80 -8.48
N ASP A 372 -4.95 33.50 -8.52
CA ASP A 372 -4.54 32.51 -7.55
C ASP A 372 -3.60 31.52 -8.24
N TYR A 373 -2.42 31.28 -7.61
CA TYR A 373 -1.35 30.48 -8.19
C TYR A 373 -0.65 29.62 -7.16
N ALA A 374 -0.45 28.36 -7.52
CA ALA A 374 0.40 27.43 -6.78
C ALA A 374 1.15 26.52 -7.75
N LEU A 375 2.45 26.34 -7.52
CA LEU A 375 3.31 25.48 -8.33
C LEU A 375 4.15 24.64 -7.40
N THR A 376 4.16 23.32 -7.61
CA THR A 376 5.08 22.39 -6.97
C THR A 376 6.06 21.86 -8.01
N VAL A 377 7.34 21.99 -7.77
CA VAL A 377 8.38 21.48 -8.64
C VAL A 377 9.31 20.51 -7.88
N LYS A 378 9.91 19.62 -8.61
CA LYS A 378 11.01 18.77 -8.11
C LYS A 378 12.32 19.34 -8.61
N ASN A 379 13.19 19.77 -7.68
CA ASN A 379 14.49 20.35 -8.02
C ASN A 379 15.49 19.26 -8.51
N PRO A 380 16.64 19.62 -9.10
CA PRO A 380 17.64 18.65 -9.55
C PRO A 380 18.22 17.75 -8.45
N GLN A 381 18.04 18.13 -7.16
CA GLN A 381 18.44 17.34 -6.01
C GLN A 381 17.35 16.31 -5.61
N GLY A 382 16.18 16.36 -6.27
CA GLY A 382 15.06 15.45 -6.01
C GLY A 382 14.12 15.88 -4.90
N GLU A 383 14.23 17.12 -4.39
CA GLU A 383 13.39 17.69 -3.35
C GLU A 383 12.18 18.43 -3.97
N GLU A 384 11.03 18.35 -3.33
CA GLU A 384 9.83 19.08 -3.73
C GLU A 384 9.84 20.48 -3.12
N VAL A 385 9.62 21.49 -3.97
CA VAL A 385 9.58 22.90 -3.59
C VAL A 385 8.25 23.49 -4.06
N ASN A 386 7.59 24.21 -3.16
CA ASN A 386 6.29 24.85 -3.43
C ASN A 386 6.45 26.35 -3.61
N TYR A 387 5.80 26.88 -4.62
CA TYR A 387 5.73 28.31 -4.95
C TYR A 387 4.28 28.78 -4.91
N SER A 388 4.03 29.90 -4.26
CA SER A 388 2.69 30.49 -4.10
C SER A 388 2.55 31.78 -4.89
N LYS A 389 1.30 32.29 -4.99
CA LYS A 389 1.01 33.59 -5.58
C LYS A 389 1.72 34.76 -4.89
N GLU A 390 1.93 34.67 -3.59
CA GLU A 390 2.67 35.68 -2.82
C GLU A 390 4.13 35.75 -3.26
N MET A 391 4.74 34.58 -3.54
CA MET A 391 6.11 34.50 -4.07
C MET A 391 6.20 35.05 -5.49
N LEU A 392 5.19 34.79 -6.33
CA LEU A 392 5.06 35.37 -7.65
C LEU A 392 4.95 36.92 -7.56
N LYS A 393 4.08 37.40 -6.68
CA LYS A 393 3.93 38.86 -6.44
C LYS A 393 5.28 39.48 -6.05
N LEU A 394 5.96 38.92 -5.07
CA LEU A 394 7.27 39.43 -4.64
C LEU A 394 8.32 39.39 -5.76
N TYR A 395 8.28 38.39 -6.61
CA TYR A 395 9.20 38.30 -7.76
C TYR A 395 9.05 39.47 -8.69
N PHE A 396 7.82 39.81 -9.09
CA PHE A 396 7.56 40.94 -10.00
C PHE A 396 7.63 42.30 -9.31
N GLN A 397 7.43 42.39 -8.00
CA GLN A 397 7.65 43.62 -7.25
C GLN A 397 9.12 44.09 -7.24
N ASN A 398 10.08 43.22 -7.60
CA ASN A 398 11.45 43.66 -7.86
C ASN A 398 11.60 44.44 -9.16
N GLU A 399 10.69 44.26 -10.13
CA GLU A 399 10.65 45.01 -11.40
C GLU A 399 9.72 46.21 -11.32
N ASP A 400 8.55 46.02 -10.72
CA ASP A 400 7.54 47.04 -10.50
C ASP A 400 7.01 46.99 -9.04
N PRO A 401 7.40 47.93 -8.18
CA PRO A 401 6.98 47.94 -6.76
C PRO A 401 5.44 48.01 -6.55
N GLU A 402 4.69 48.55 -7.53
CA GLU A 402 3.22 48.66 -7.47
C GLU A 402 2.55 47.39 -8.02
N PHE A 403 3.31 46.40 -8.49
CA PHE A 403 2.76 45.17 -9.03
C PHE A 403 1.88 44.47 -7.97
N ASP A 404 0.66 44.18 -8.37
CA ASP A 404 -0.28 43.36 -7.62
C ASP A 404 -0.71 42.13 -8.45
N LEU A 405 -1.67 41.36 -7.97
CA LEU A 405 -2.14 40.14 -8.62
C LEU A 405 -3.46 40.40 -9.38
N LEU A 406 -3.75 41.61 -9.74
CA LEU A 406 -4.93 42.04 -10.51
C LEU A 406 -4.54 42.39 -11.95
N PHE A 407 -5.27 41.84 -12.90
CA PHE A 407 -4.99 41.94 -14.33
C PHE A 407 -6.23 42.37 -15.09
N ASP A 408 -6.09 43.13 -16.17
CA ASP A 408 -7.21 43.53 -17.01
C ASP A 408 -7.77 42.40 -17.87
N SER A 409 -7.00 41.29 -18.03
CA SER A 409 -7.48 40.07 -18.68
C SER A 409 -6.82 38.84 -18.09
N GLN A 410 -7.43 37.65 -18.27
CA GLN A 410 -6.85 36.38 -17.87
C GLN A 410 -5.58 36.02 -18.68
N GLU A 411 -5.56 36.41 -19.96
CA GLU A 411 -4.43 36.25 -20.86
C GLU A 411 -3.19 36.98 -20.34
N GLU A 412 -3.38 38.24 -19.92
CA GLU A 412 -2.31 39.02 -19.31
C GLU A 412 -1.76 38.36 -18.05
N GLY A 413 -2.65 37.93 -17.13
CA GLY A 413 -2.24 37.23 -15.92
C GLY A 413 -1.49 35.95 -16.21
N GLN A 414 -1.88 35.17 -17.25
CA GLN A 414 -1.23 33.96 -17.67
C GLN A 414 0.19 34.23 -18.20
N GLU A 415 0.42 35.34 -18.89
CA GLU A 415 1.78 35.70 -19.34
C GLU A 415 2.73 35.91 -18.15
N TYR A 416 2.27 36.51 -17.07
CA TYR A 416 3.03 36.68 -15.83
C TYR A 416 3.32 35.31 -15.15
N VAL A 417 2.34 34.41 -15.10
CA VAL A 417 2.51 33.03 -14.60
C VAL A 417 3.56 32.32 -15.42
N ASP A 418 3.48 32.36 -16.75
CA ASP A 418 4.41 31.66 -17.64
C ASP A 418 5.84 32.20 -17.50
N ARG A 419 6.02 33.53 -17.37
CA ARG A 419 7.32 34.15 -17.09
C ARG A 419 7.90 33.69 -15.76
N TYR A 420 7.09 33.69 -14.70
CA TYR A 420 7.52 33.25 -13.38
C TYR A 420 7.91 31.76 -13.38
N LYS A 421 7.05 30.93 -13.95
CA LYS A 421 7.31 29.48 -14.11
C LYS A 421 8.58 29.21 -14.88
N ALA A 422 8.80 29.93 -16.00
CA ALA A 422 10.03 29.79 -16.78
C ALA A 422 11.29 30.14 -15.96
N SER A 423 11.21 31.15 -15.08
CA SER A 423 12.31 31.51 -14.19
C SER A 423 12.64 30.43 -13.17
N ILE A 424 11.62 29.75 -12.64
CA ILE A 424 11.78 28.64 -11.71
C ILE A 424 12.39 27.41 -12.39
N LEU A 425 11.91 27.09 -13.60
CA LEU A 425 12.37 25.91 -14.33
C LEU A 425 13.74 26.07 -15.00
N ALA A 426 14.30 27.28 -14.99
CA ALA A 426 15.61 27.58 -15.58
C ALA A 426 16.78 26.83 -14.90
N ASP A 427 16.60 26.36 -13.67
CA ASP A 427 17.57 25.57 -12.91
C ASP A 427 17.54 24.06 -13.25
N GLY A 428 16.62 23.63 -14.14
CA GLY A 428 16.41 22.23 -14.50
C GLY A 428 15.39 21.51 -13.63
N SER A 429 14.63 22.22 -12.80
CA SER A 429 13.48 21.68 -12.05
C SER A 429 12.37 21.19 -12.98
N THR A 430 11.59 20.20 -12.52
CA THR A 430 10.47 19.62 -13.26
C THR A 430 9.16 19.85 -12.49
N VAL A 431 8.07 20.16 -13.23
CA VAL A 431 6.76 20.41 -12.63
C VAL A 431 6.18 19.10 -12.09
N VAL A 432 5.71 19.13 -10.84
CA VAL A 432 4.97 18.04 -10.17
C VAL A 432 3.50 18.33 -10.16
N ALA A 433 3.11 19.56 -9.79
CA ALA A 433 1.73 20.03 -9.79
C ALA A 433 1.68 21.55 -10.06
N GLU A 434 0.62 22.00 -10.70
CA GLU A 434 0.38 23.42 -10.96
C GLU A 434 -1.12 23.72 -10.85
N ARG A 435 -1.44 24.85 -10.23
CA ARG A 435 -2.78 25.39 -10.20
C ARG A 435 -2.73 26.87 -10.56
N VAL A 436 -3.51 27.27 -11.56
CA VAL A 436 -3.72 28.67 -11.98
C VAL A 436 -5.22 28.91 -12.04
N SER A 437 -5.70 29.96 -11.41
CA SER A 437 -7.08 30.38 -11.56
C SER A 437 -7.21 31.93 -11.46
N PHE A 438 -8.22 32.48 -12.11
CA PHE A 438 -8.50 33.90 -12.18
C PHE A 438 -9.92 34.14 -11.68
N ALA A 439 -10.05 34.90 -10.59
CA ALA A 439 -11.35 35.31 -10.05
C ALA A 439 -11.66 36.73 -10.45
N PRO A 440 -12.83 37.00 -11.08
CA PRO A 440 -13.21 38.35 -11.43
C PRO A 440 -13.42 39.19 -10.16
N GLN A 441 -12.89 40.42 -10.18
CA GLN A 441 -13.01 41.40 -9.10
C GLN A 441 -13.52 42.73 -9.69
N PRO A 442 -14.45 43.44 -9.04
CA PRO A 442 -14.81 44.79 -9.48
C PRO A 442 -13.59 45.72 -9.35
N GLN A 443 -13.36 46.57 -10.35
CA GLN A 443 -12.34 47.61 -10.24
C GLN A 443 -12.71 48.56 -9.09
N SER A 444 -11.78 48.75 -8.17
CA SER A 444 -11.94 49.59 -6.97
C SER A 444 -11.91 51.10 -7.30
#